data_83c371af9d687be61fbf21c644ba14e8
#
_entry.id   83c371af9d687be61fbf21c644ba14e8
#
_cell.length_a   1.000
_cell.length_b   1.000
_cell.length_c   1.000
_cell.angle_alpha   90.00
_cell.angle_beta   90.00
_cell.angle_gamma   90.00
#
_symmetry.space_group_name_H-M   'P 1'
#
loop_
_entity.id
_entity.type
_entity.pdbx_description
1 polymer ?
#
loop_
_entity_poly.entity_id
_entity_poly.type
_entity_poly.pdbx_seq_one_letter_code
_entity_poly.pdbx_strand_id
1 'polypeptide(L)'
;MKAQPDADKTLNLILSRLDDMKAEETVTIDLRGKSAYSDYMVVTTGRVNRHVGAIAENVAKGLKEGGITKPHVEGLSNCDWVLIDSGDVIVHIFRPEVREFYNLERLWMQGPAAAKAI
;
A
#
# COMPACT_ATOMS: atom_id res chain seq x y z
N MET A 1 -15.99 17.67 -15.30
CA MET A 1 -15.58 17.00 -14.05
C MET A 1 -14.35 16.16 -14.30
N LYS A 2 -13.39 16.27 -13.42
CA LYS A 2 -12.17 15.52 -13.57
C LYS A 2 -12.33 14.13 -12.95
N ALA A 3 -12.17 13.10 -13.76
CA ALA A 3 -12.24 11.72 -13.26
C ALA A 3 -10.94 11.35 -12.57
N GLN A 4 -11.04 10.53 -11.53
CA GLN A 4 -9.87 9.96 -10.91
C GLN A 4 -9.27 8.89 -11.84
N PRO A 5 -7.97 8.64 -11.74
CA PRO A 5 -7.36 7.53 -12.47
C PRO A 5 -8.06 6.23 -12.08
N ASP A 6 -8.12 5.29 -13.00
CA ASP A 6 -8.67 3.98 -12.67
C ASP A 6 -7.69 3.21 -11.75
N ALA A 7 -8.16 2.11 -11.18
CA ALA A 7 -7.38 1.34 -10.22
C ALA A 7 -6.06 0.83 -10.80
N ASP A 8 -6.05 0.42 -12.06
CA ASP A 8 -4.83 -0.09 -12.70
C ASP A 8 -3.78 1.00 -12.87
N LYS A 9 -4.20 2.21 -13.27
CA LYS A 9 -3.28 3.33 -13.40
C LYS A 9 -2.73 3.75 -12.05
N THR A 10 -3.58 3.77 -11.03
CA THR A 10 -3.16 4.10 -9.68
C THR A 10 -2.15 3.07 -9.16
N LEU A 11 -2.43 1.79 -9.40
CA LEU A 11 -1.52 0.72 -9.01
C LEU A 11 -0.16 0.87 -9.68
N ASN A 12 -0.15 1.11 -10.99
CA ASN A 12 1.10 1.25 -11.73
C ASN A 12 1.91 2.44 -11.24
N LEU A 13 1.25 3.55 -10.94
CA LEU A 13 1.90 4.72 -10.37
C LEU A 13 2.57 4.39 -9.04
N ILE A 14 1.85 3.70 -8.16
CA ILE A 14 2.36 3.29 -6.86
C ILE A 14 3.57 2.38 -7.02
N LEU A 15 3.46 1.35 -7.87
CA LEU A 15 4.54 0.40 -8.06
C LEU A 15 5.79 1.07 -8.62
N SER A 16 5.61 2.05 -9.52
CA SER A 16 6.71 2.82 -10.07
C SER A 16 7.44 3.62 -8.97
N ARG A 17 6.67 4.25 -8.07
CA ARG A 17 7.26 5.02 -6.98
C ARG A 17 7.98 4.12 -5.98
N LEU A 18 7.42 2.95 -5.70
CA LEU A 18 8.07 1.98 -4.81
C LEU A 18 9.40 1.53 -5.38
N ASP A 19 9.43 1.26 -6.69
CA ASP A 19 10.66 0.87 -7.36
C ASP A 19 11.71 1.97 -7.31
N ASP A 20 11.31 3.21 -7.59
CA ASP A 20 12.20 4.36 -7.53
C ASP A 20 12.83 4.53 -6.16
N MET A 21 12.09 4.21 -5.11
CA MET A 21 12.53 4.35 -3.72
C MET A 21 13.22 3.09 -3.19
N LYS A 22 13.38 2.08 -4.04
CA LYS A 22 14.03 0.82 -3.68
C LYS A 22 13.34 0.11 -2.53
N ALA A 23 12.00 0.17 -2.53
CA ALA A 23 11.21 -0.63 -1.61
C ALA A 23 11.44 -2.11 -1.91
N GLU A 24 11.39 -2.95 -0.89
CA GLU A 24 11.76 -4.36 -1.01
C GLU A 24 10.56 -5.28 -0.91
N GLU A 25 10.65 -6.43 -1.57
CA GLU A 25 9.67 -7.50 -1.48
C GLU A 25 8.24 -7.00 -1.67
N THR A 26 8.02 -6.25 -2.74
CA THR A 26 6.71 -5.70 -3.06
C THR A 26 5.79 -6.78 -3.60
N VAL A 27 4.63 -6.93 -2.96
CA VAL A 27 3.59 -7.88 -3.37
C VAL A 27 2.31 -7.12 -3.66
N THR A 28 1.68 -7.43 -4.78
CA THR A 28 0.38 -6.87 -5.14
C THR A 28 -0.67 -7.96 -4.99
N ILE A 29 -1.74 -7.66 -4.27
CA ILE A 29 -2.83 -8.59 -4.03
C ILE A 29 -4.08 -8.04 -4.69
N ASP A 30 -4.70 -8.84 -5.55
CA ASP A 30 -5.95 -8.48 -6.21
C ASP A 30 -7.09 -8.72 -5.24
N LEU A 31 -7.79 -7.66 -4.87
CA LEU A 31 -8.92 -7.72 -3.93
C LEU A 31 -10.26 -7.72 -4.63
N ARG A 32 -10.29 -7.64 -5.94
CA ARG A 32 -11.55 -7.64 -6.69
C ARG A 32 -12.28 -8.95 -6.46
N GLY A 33 -13.52 -8.84 -6.02
CA GLY A 33 -14.31 -10.01 -5.63
C GLY A 33 -14.07 -10.48 -4.20
N LYS A 34 -13.11 -9.89 -3.48
CA LYS A 34 -12.78 -10.23 -2.08
C LYS A 34 -13.06 -9.08 -1.12
N SER A 35 -13.04 -7.85 -1.61
CA SER A 35 -13.27 -6.67 -0.81
C SER A 35 -14.19 -5.72 -1.56
N ALA A 36 -15.12 -5.10 -0.83
CA ALA A 36 -16.02 -4.10 -1.39
C ALA A 36 -15.39 -2.70 -1.41
N TYR A 37 -14.22 -2.54 -0.77
CA TYR A 37 -13.65 -1.22 -0.53
C TYR A 37 -12.51 -0.85 -1.48
N SER A 38 -11.66 -1.80 -1.81
CA SER A 38 -10.51 -1.53 -2.66
C SER A 38 -10.30 -2.65 -3.65
N ASP A 39 -9.70 -2.32 -4.79
CA ASP A 39 -9.43 -3.29 -5.84
C ASP A 39 -8.10 -4.00 -5.66
N TYR A 40 -7.12 -3.32 -5.05
CA TYR A 40 -5.79 -3.87 -4.86
C TYR A 40 -5.22 -3.50 -3.50
N MET A 41 -4.40 -4.39 -2.97
CA MET A 41 -3.57 -4.12 -1.81
C MET A 41 -2.12 -4.34 -2.21
N VAL A 42 -1.26 -3.40 -1.84
CA VAL A 42 0.17 -3.52 -2.05
C VAL A 42 0.85 -3.62 -0.70
N VAL A 43 1.70 -4.61 -0.53
CA VAL A 43 2.49 -4.79 0.69
C VAL A 43 3.95 -4.71 0.30
N THR A 44 4.70 -3.86 0.99
CA THR A 44 6.11 -3.66 0.67
C THR A 44 6.89 -3.36 1.94
N THR A 45 8.21 -3.37 1.83
CA THR A 45 9.11 -3.24 2.96
C THR A 45 10.10 -2.11 2.76
N GLY A 46 10.29 -1.30 3.81
CA GLY A 46 11.41 -0.37 3.91
C GLY A 46 12.37 -0.90 4.94
N ARG A 47 13.66 -0.70 4.73
CA ARG A 47 14.72 -1.30 5.58
C ARG A 47 14.71 -0.82 7.01
N VAL A 48 14.50 0.49 7.19
CA VAL A 48 14.48 1.14 8.50
C VAL A 48 13.37 2.18 8.50
N ASN A 49 13.08 2.76 9.66
CA ASN A 49 12.00 3.75 9.81
C ASN A 49 12.12 4.91 8.82
N ARG A 50 13.34 5.44 8.65
CA ARG A 50 13.57 6.56 7.72
C ARG A 50 13.21 6.16 6.29
N HIS A 51 13.57 4.95 5.89
CA HIS A 51 13.28 4.44 4.55
C HIS A 51 11.77 4.28 4.35
N VAL A 52 11.09 3.71 5.34
CA VAL A 52 9.63 3.56 5.32
C VAL A 52 8.95 4.92 5.15
N GLY A 53 9.38 5.90 5.92
CA GLY A 53 8.83 7.26 5.84
C GLY A 53 9.08 7.91 4.49
N ALA A 54 10.28 7.77 3.95
CA ALA A 54 10.63 8.33 2.65
C ALA A 54 9.81 7.69 1.53
N ILE A 55 9.63 6.38 1.57
CA ILE A 55 8.79 5.67 0.60
C ILE A 55 7.36 6.21 0.68
N ALA A 56 6.82 6.30 1.89
CA ALA A 56 5.44 6.75 2.08
C ALA A 56 5.22 8.16 1.54
N GLU A 57 6.15 9.07 1.83
CA GLU A 57 6.03 10.44 1.35
C GLU A 57 6.11 10.52 -0.17
N ASN A 58 6.98 9.72 -0.77
CA ASN A 58 7.13 9.69 -2.23
C ASN A 58 5.87 9.15 -2.89
N VAL A 59 5.30 8.07 -2.35
CA VAL A 59 4.06 7.49 -2.88
C VAL A 59 2.91 8.49 -2.75
N ALA A 60 2.76 9.12 -1.58
CA ALA A 60 1.70 10.10 -1.37
C ALA A 60 1.82 11.28 -2.34
N LYS A 61 3.05 11.75 -2.57
CA LYS A 61 3.30 12.83 -3.52
C LYS A 61 2.92 12.41 -4.93
N GLY A 62 3.31 11.21 -5.33
CA GLY A 62 2.98 10.68 -6.65
C GLY A 62 1.48 10.56 -6.85
N LEU A 63 0.76 10.10 -5.82
CA LEU A 63 -0.69 10.00 -5.89
C LEU A 63 -1.34 11.35 -6.12
N LYS A 64 -0.88 12.38 -5.41
CA LYS A 64 -1.40 13.74 -5.60
C LYS A 64 -1.13 14.25 -7.00
N GLU A 65 0.08 14.04 -7.49
CA GLU A 65 0.45 14.43 -8.85
C GLU A 65 -0.38 13.69 -9.89
N GLY A 66 -0.77 12.47 -9.58
CA GLY A 66 -1.58 11.63 -10.47
C GLY A 66 -3.08 11.85 -10.38
N GLY A 67 -3.53 12.82 -9.57
CA GLY A 67 -4.95 13.17 -9.48
C GLY A 67 -5.67 12.67 -8.23
N ILE A 68 -4.99 12.00 -7.33
CA ILE A 68 -5.56 11.57 -6.05
C ILE A 68 -5.21 12.66 -5.04
N THR A 69 -6.11 13.61 -4.86
CA THR A 69 -5.80 14.84 -4.12
C THR A 69 -5.62 14.68 -2.62
N LYS A 70 -6.30 13.69 -2.03
CA LYS A 70 -6.25 13.51 -0.57
C LYS A 70 -6.13 12.04 -0.20
N PRO A 71 -4.99 11.42 -0.50
CA PRO A 71 -4.78 10.04 -0.01
C PRO A 71 -4.75 10.07 1.52
N HIS A 72 -5.37 9.08 2.13
CA HIS A 72 -5.35 8.96 3.58
C HIS A 72 -4.07 8.25 4.00
N VAL A 73 -3.30 8.85 4.90
CA VAL A 73 -2.02 8.30 5.34
C VAL A 73 -2.01 8.19 6.86
N GLU A 74 -1.63 7.02 7.38
CA GLU A 74 -1.50 6.78 8.80
C GLU A 74 -0.15 6.13 9.09
N GLY A 75 0.38 6.38 10.29
CA GLY A 75 1.59 5.71 10.76
C GLY A 75 2.88 6.45 10.55
N LEU A 76 2.85 7.68 10.02
CA LEU A 76 4.08 8.43 9.75
C LEU A 76 4.86 8.82 11.00
N SER A 77 4.21 8.89 12.15
CA SER A 77 4.90 9.30 13.38
C SER A 77 5.97 8.30 13.81
N ASN A 78 5.70 7.01 13.66
CA ASN A 78 6.64 5.95 14.04
C ASN A 78 7.35 5.33 12.85
N CYS A 79 6.69 5.28 11.71
CA CYS A 79 7.21 4.65 10.49
C CYS A 79 7.58 3.17 10.66
N ASP A 80 6.86 2.48 11.54
CA ASP A 80 6.96 1.02 11.66
C ASP A 80 6.06 0.35 10.63
N TRP A 81 4.90 0.95 10.41
CA TRP A 81 3.89 0.48 9.49
C TRP A 81 3.10 1.69 9.02
N VAL A 82 3.28 2.07 7.77
CA VAL A 82 2.55 3.18 7.17
C VAL A 82 1.49 2.64 6.22
N LEU A 83 0.27 3.12 6.39
CA LEU A 83 -0.86 2.80 5.54
C LEU A 83 -1.14 4.00 4.65
N ILE A 84 -1.28 3.76 3.34
CA ILE A 84 -1.73 4.79 2.41
C ILE A 84 -2.96 4.27 1.69
N ASP A 85 -4.09 4.94 1.87
CA ASP A 85 -5.35 4.57 1.25
C ASP A 85 -5.68 5.59 0.16
N SER A 86 -5.66 5.15 -1.08
CA SER A 86 -5.99 5.99 -2.23
C SER A 86 -7.39 5.69 -2.77
N GLY A 87 -8.17 4.88 -2.06
CA GLY A 87 -9.50 4.46 -2.48
C GLY A 87 -9.48 3.12 -3.15
N ASP A 88 -9.00 3.06 -4.38
CA ASP A 88 -8.95 1.82 -5.15
C ASP A 88 -7.77 0.93 -4.78
N VAL A 89 -6.71 1.52 -4.25
CA VAL A 89 -5.50 0.78 -3.87
C VAL A 89 -5.10 1.17 -2.46
N ILE A 90 -4.80 0.18 -1.64
CA ILE A 90 -4.29 0.39 -0.29
C ILE A 90 -2.84 -0.10 -0.27
N VAL A 91 -1.94 0.73 0.25
CA VAL A 91 -0.52 0.40 0.34
C VAL A 91 -0.12 0.24 1.80
N HIS A 92 0.52 -0.87 2.13
CA HIS A 92 1.11 -1.10 3.43
C HIS A 92 2.61 -1.14 3.29
N ILE A 93 3.30 -0.26 4.00
CA ILE A 93 4.76 -0.18 4.00
C ILE A 93 5.24 -0.51 5.40
N PHE A 94 6.00 -1.58 5.55
CA PHE A 94 6.43 -2.08 6.85
C PHE A 94 7.94 -2.09 6.99
N ARG A 95 8.42 -1.97 8.23
CA ARG A 95 9.75 -2.49 8.54
C ARG A 95 9.70 -4.02 8.48
N PRO A 96 10.82 -4.69 8.18
CA PRO A 96 10.81 -6.14 7.97
C PRO A 96 10.20 -6.95 9.12
N GLU A 97 10.57 -6.65 10.34
CA GLU A 97 10.10 -7.40 11.50
C GLU A 97 8.61 -7.19 11.75
N VAL A 98 8.09 -6.00 11.43
CA VAL A 98 6.67 -5.69 11.59
C VAL A 98 5.85 -6.43 10.56
N ARG A 99 6.33 -6.46 9.32
CA ARG A 99 5.66 -7.18 8.22
C ARG A 99 5.54 -8.66 8.55
N GLU A 100 6.62 -9.26 9.03
CA GLU A 100 6.63 -10.67 9.39
C GLU A 100 5.62 -10.95 10.51
N PHE A 101 5.57 -10.08 11.50
CA PHE A 101 4.69 -10.26 12.64
C PHE A 101 3.23 -10.26 12.25
N TYR A 102 2.80 -9.29 11.44
CA TYR A 102 1.39 -9.16 11.07
C TYR A 102 1.00 -10.04 9.89
N ASN A 103 1.89 -10.19 8.91
CA ASN A 103 1.70 -11.08 7.75
C ASN A 103 0.35 -10.89 7.06
N LEU A 104 -0.02 -9.63 6.79
CA LEU A 104 -1.31 -9.28 6.18
C LEU A 104 -1.50 -9.91 4.81
N GLU A 105 -0.44 -9.99 4.03
CA GLU A 105 -0.51 -10.52 2.69
C GLU A 105 -0.99 -11.97 2.66
N ARG A 106 -0.59 -12.75 3.65
CA ARG A 106 -1.01 -14.16 3.74
C ARG A 106 -2.51 -14.28 3.96
N LEU A 107 -3.07 -13.40 4.79
CA LEU A 107 -4.51 -13.40 5.06
C LEU A 107 -5.31 -13.24 3.78
N TRP A 108 -4.91 -12.27 2.96
CA TRP A 108 -5.65 -11.95 1.74
C TRP A 108 -5.38 -12.93 0.62
N MET A 109 -4.18 -13.52 0.58
CA MET A 109 -3.87 -14.55 -0.41
C MET A 109 -4.67 -15.82 -0.17
N GLN A 110 -4.99 -16.12 1.11
CA GLN A 110 -5.81 -17.27 1.48
C GLN A 110 -7.30 -16.98 1.45
N GLY A 111 -7.68 -15.70 1.25
CA GLY A 111 -9.05 -15.29 1.12
C GLY A 111 -9.71 -14.89 2.44
N PRO A 112 -10.98 -14.43 2.38
CA PRO A 112 -11.68 -13.91 3.55
C PRO A 112 -11.86 -14.93 4.69
N ALA A 113 -11.97 -16.20 4.38
CA ALA A 113 -12.11 -17.23 5.39
C ALA A 113 -10.87 -17.30 6.30
N ALA A 114 -9.69 -17.14 5.72
CA ALA A 114 -8.44 -17.11 6.49
C ALA A 114 -8.37 -15.87 7.37
N ALA A 115 -8.88 -14.74 6.89
CA ALA A 115 -8.91 -13.52 7.68
C ALA A 115 -9.76 -13.67 8.93
N LYS A 116 -10.81 -14.45 8.88
CA LYS A 116 -11.69 -14.68 10.02
C LYS A 116 -11.07 -15.59 11.09
N ALA A 117 -10.05 -16.33 10.74
CA ALA A 117 -9.41 -17.27 11.65
C ALA A 117 -8.46 -16.60 12.65
N ILE A 118 -8.30 -15.31 12.55
CA ILE A 118 -7.38 -14.55 13.43
C ILE A 118 -8.09 -13.84 14.59
#